data_610b0f5fe6e25f37003e445e08b50dc4
#
_entry.id   610b0f5fe6e25f37003e445e08b50dc4
#
_cell.length_a   1.000
_cell.length_b   1.000
_cell.length_c   1.000
_cell.angle_alpha   90.00
_cell.angle_beta   90.00
_cell.angle_gamma   90.00
#
_symmetry.space_group_name_H-M   'P 1'
#
loop_
_entity.id
_entity.type
_entity.pdbx_description
1 polymer ?
#
loop_
_entity_poly.entity_id
_entity_poly.type
_entity_poly.pdbx_seq_one_letter_code
_entity_poly.pdbx_strand_id
1 'polypeptide(L)'
;MGERVVLHSDLNNCYASIECMLHPELCGKYIAVCGSTEDRHGIVLAKNQLAKQCGVKTGDVIWEAKQKCPQLTIVPPHMDQYLKFSKIVRSIYLRYSPEVESFGIDESWIELTGSPRLQHQTPYEIANEIRETVKEEVGLTVSIGVSFNKIFAKLGSDMKKPDAVTEITEESYRDQIWPLPASDLLYVGRATTEKLRRYGIHTIGDLAKADPDMLVRMLGINGEKLWVYANGMDTSRVMPCDYDPPIKSIGHGITCNADLLTKDEVRHVLMELSQEVGLKLRKRNLAATRVKISVRDNTLAHREYQGKLLFPTQSYTEIAAAGFDLFCQRHTWNSDIRSLTISAIDLVPADTPIQLDLWTDFTKHKKRLALEQTVEDIRRRFGLQSINFAALTSGLKMPAHREVEYKMPSVMYH
;
A
#
# COMPACT_ATOMS: atom_id res chain seq x y z
N MET A 1 -32.48 -12.98 -10.67
CA MET A 1 -31.11 -12.89 -10.22
C MET A 1 -31.18 -12.64 -8.72
N GLY A 2 -30.53 -13.45 -7.87
CA GLY A 2 -30.51 -13.20 -6.44
C GLY A 2 -29.81 -11.88 -6.12
N GLU A 3 -30.10 -11.31 -4.95
CA GLU A 3 -29.43 -10.11 -4.45
C GLU A 3 -27.93 -10.32 -4.39
N ARG A 4 -27.15 -9.28 -4.69
CA ARG A 4 -25.71 -9.32 -4.61
C ARG A 4 -25.26 -9.41 -3.14
N VAL A 5 -24.31 -10.31 -2.86
CA VAL A 5 -23.79 -10.53 -1.50
C VAL A 5 -22.27 -10.45 -1.51
N VAL A 6 -21.73 -9.41 -0.88
CA VAL A 6 -20.29 -9.15 -0.74
C VAL A 6 -19.93 -9.11 0.74
N LEU A 7 -18.92 -9.86 1.12
CA LEU A 7 -18.30 -9.74 2.43
C LEU A 7 -17.02 -8.91 2.34
N HIS A 8 -16.69 -8.20 3.41
CA HIS A 8 -15.36 -7.63 3.63
C HIS A 8 -14.83 -8.09 4.97
N SER A 9 -13.69 -8.77 4.97
CA SER A 9 -13.04 -9.29 6.19
C SER A 9 -11.77 -8.49 6.47
N ASP A 10 -11.55 -8.14 7.74
CA ASP A 10 -10.43 -7.33 8.24
C ASP A 10 -9.83 -8.00 9.49
N LEU A 11 -8.55 -8.37 9.44
CA LEU A 11 -7.82 -8.99 10.56
C LEU A 11 -7.60 -7.97 11.71
N ASN A 12 -8.15 -8.28 12.87
CA ASN A 12 -8.08 -7.37 14.01
C ASN A 12 -6.65 -7.19 14.52
N ASN A 13 -6.18 -5.94 14.50
CA ASN A 13 -4.83 -5.58 14.95
C ASN A 13 -3.72 -6.46 14.34
N CYS A 14 -3.82 -6.80 13.08
CA CYS A 14 -3.12 -7.87 12.37
C CYS A 14 -1.69 -8.13 12.87
N TYR A 15 -0.75 -7.19 12.70
CA TYR A 15 0.65 -7.40 13.10
C TYR A 15 0.80 -7.65 14.61
N ALA A 16 0.12 -6.87 15.43
CA ALA A 16 0.22 -7.04 16.89
C ALA A 16 -0.40 -8.37 17.37
N SER A 17 -1.46 -8.84 16.70
CA SER A 17 -2.08 -10.14 17.02
C SER A 17 -1.18 -11.30 16.61
N ILE A 18 -0.52 -11.21 15.45
CA ILE A 18 0.46 -12.22 15.00
C ILE A 18 1.68 -12.25 15.93
N GLU A 19 2.19 -11.08 16.36
CA GLU A 19 3.29 -11.05 17.34
C GLU A 19 2.91 -11.70 18.67
N CYS A 20 1.70 -11.45 19.21
CA CYS A 20 1.21 -12.12 20.40
C CYS A 20 1.09 -13.64 20.24
N MET A 21 0.70 -14.10 19.05
CA MET A 21 0.59 -15.54 18.79
C MET A 21 1.96 -16.22 18.67
N LEU A 22 2.94 -15.56 18.06
CA LEU A 22 4.31 -16.06 17.95
C LEU A 22 5.08 -15.96 19.27
N HIS A 23 4.74 -14.97 20.10
CA HIS A 23 5.38 -14.63 21.36
C HIS A 23 4.35 -14.51 22.49
N PRO A 24 3.89 -15.64 23.07
CA PRO A 24 2.84 -15.65 24.09
C PRO A 24 3.14 -14.76 25.31
N GLU A 25 4.42 -14.49 25.61
CA GLU A 25 4.84 -13.58 26.68
C GLU A 25 4.45 -12.11 26.43
N LEU A 26 4.05 -11.75 25.23
CA LEU A 26 3.51 -10.43 24.86
C LEU A 26 2.00 -10.33 25.13
N CYS A 27 1.32 -11.46 25.30
CA CYS A 27 -0.12 -11.45 25.58
C CYS A 27 -0.41 -10.74 26.89
N GLY A 28 -1.43 -9.88 26.89
CA GLY A 28 -1.80 -9.09 28.08
C GLY A 28 -0.93 -7.85 28.34
N LYS A 29 0.14 -7.62 27.57
CA LYS A 29 0.93 -6.38 27.64
C LYS A 29 0.40 -5.34 26.64
N TYR A 30 0.74 -4.07 26.85
CA TYR A 30 0.51 -2.99 25.91
C TYR A 30 1.58 -3.04 24.83
N ILE A 31 1.25 -3.43 23.61
CA ILE A 31 2.24 -3.60 22.55
C ILE A 31 1.94 -2.73 21.33
N ALA A 32 3.01 -2.23 20.71
CA ALA A 32 3.00 -1.64 19.39
C ALA A 32 4.14 -2.21 18.54
N VAL A 33 3.80 -2.60 17.32
CA VAL A 33 4.78 -2.97 16.28
C VAL A 33 5.25 -1.69 15.64
N CYS A 34 6.57 -1.44 15.67
CA CYS A 34 7.16 -0.19 15.21
C CYS A 34 8.39 -0.44 14.36
N GLY A 35 8.62 0.43 13.37
CA GLY A 35 9.88 0.45 12.62
C GLY A 35 11.05 0.96 13.47
N SER A 36 12.28 0.87 12.91
CA SER A 36 13.51 1.29 13.55
C SER A 36 13.58 2.81 13.73
N THR A 37 13.90 3.26 14.95
CA THR A 37 14.17 4.68 15.24
C THR A 37 15.49 5.15 14.64
N GLU A 38 16.50 4.27 14.61
CA GLU A 38 17.84 4.56 14.09
C GLU A 38 17.78 4.86 12.58
N ASP A 39 16.89 4.18 11.87
CA ASP A 39 16.65 4.39 10.44
C ASP A 39 15.62 5.51 10.14
N ARG A 40 15.21 6.31 11.14
CA ARG A 40 14.13 7.31 11.02
C ARG A 40 12.75 6.74 10.62
N HIS A 41 12.54 5.45 10.81
CA HIS A 41 11.28 4.74 10.57
C HIS A 41 10.51 4.43 11.86
N GLY A 42 10.87 5.08 12.97
CA GLY A 42 10.32 4.85 14.31
C GLY A 42 8.88 5.31 14.49
N ILE A 43 7.95 4.75 13.73
CA ILE A 43 6.50 4.99 13.85
C ILE A 43 5.75 3.71 14.21
N VAL A 44 4.60 3.86 14.83
CA VAL A 44 3.67 2.76 15.12
C VAL A 44 3.03 2.28 13.82
N LEU A 45 3.31 1.04 13.43
CA LEU A 45 2.69 0.35 12.29
C LEU A 45 1.36 -0.30 12.71
N ALA A 46 1.36 -0.99 13.85
CA ALA A 46 0.17 -1.61 14.44
C ALA A 46 0.27 -1.58 15.97
N LYS A 47 -0.84 -1.74 16.63
CA LYS A 47 -0.95 -1.81 18.10
C LYS A 47 -2.06 -2.77 18.49
N ASN A 48 -1.95 -3.38 19.67
CA ASN A 48 -3.03 -4.20 20.21
C ASN A 48 -4.14 -3.34 20.84
N GLN A 49 -5.22 -4.00 21.24
CA GLN A 49 -6.40 -3.33 21.80
C GLN A 49 -6.08 -2.56 23.10
N LEU A 50 -5.19 -3.09 23.94
CA LEU A 50 -4.77 -2.42 25.19
C LEU A 50 -4.07 -1.09 24.89
N ALA A 51 -3.09 -1.07 23.98
CA ALA A 51 -2.39 0.15 23.60
C ALA A 51 -3.35 1.15 22.87
N LYS A 52 -4.32 0.65 22.09
CA LYS A 52 -5.37 1.47 21.48
C LYS A 52 -6.24 2.19 22.52
N GLN A 53 -6.59 1.53 23.63
CA GLN A 53 -7.34 2.13 24.74
C GLN A 53 -6.58 3.26 25.44
N CYS A 54 -5.24 3.22 25.46
CA CYS A 54 -4.40 4.33 25.93
C CYS A 54 -4.29 5.50 24.93
N GLY A 55 -4.95 5.41 23.77
CA GLY A 55 -4.93 6.46 22.74
C GLY A 55 -3.77 6.39 21.75
N VAL A 56 -2.99 5.29 21.74
CA VAL A 56 -1.92 5.07 20.76
C VAL A 56 -2.56 4.87 19.37
N LYS A 57 -2.05 5.57 18.36
CA LYS A 57 -2.54 5.53 16.98
C LYS A 57 -1.48 5.01 16.03
N THR A 58 -1.91 4.36 14.95
CA THR A 58 -1.03 4.05 13.80
C THR A 58 -0.51 5.35 13.21
N GLY A 59 0.81 5.43 12.94
CA GLY A 59 1.48 6.64 12.50
C GLY A 59 2.03 7.53 13.62
N ASP A 60 1.69 7.28 14.90
CA ASP A 60 2.34 7.96 16.02
C ASP A 60 3.84 7.67 15.99
N VAL A 61 4.67 8.67 16.28
CA VAL A 61 6.08 8.43 16.54
C VAL A 61 6.26 7.75 17.90
N ILE A 62 7.30 6.91 18.06
CA ILE A 62 7.47 6.07 19.26
C ILE A 62 7.47 6.87 20.56
N TRP A 63 8.12 8.06 20.59
CA TRP A 63 8.13 8.90 21.80
C TRP A 63 6.72 9.40 22.18
N GLU A 64 5.91 9.79 21.19
CA GLU A 64 4.52 10.22 21.40
C GLU A 64 3.65 9.04 21.87
N ALA A 65 3.81 7.86 21.25
CA ALA A 65 3.12 6.65 21.68
C ALA A 65 3.45 6.26 23.13
N LYS A 66 4.73 6.41 23.55
CA LYS A 66 5.16 6.18 24.93
C LYS A 66 4.64 7.23 25.91
N GLN A 67 4.45 8.49 25.47
CA GLN A 67 3.79 9.50 26.32
C GLN A 67 2.32 9.13 26.60
N LYS A 68 1.60 8.61 25.58
CA LYS A 68 0.21 8.14 25.73
C LYS A 68 0.11 6.86 26.55
N CYS A 69 1.09 5.98 26.44
CA CYS A 69 1.15 4.69 27.10
C CYS A 69 2.57 4.41 27.62
N PRO A 70 2.93 4.86 28.86
CA PRO A 70 4.30 4.73 29.40
C PRO A 70 4.81 3.29 29.49
N GLN A 71 3.91 2.33 29.66
CA GLN A 71 4.21 0.89 29.74
C GLN A 71 4.23 0.18 28.39
N LEU A 72 4.22 0.94 27.27
CA LEU A 72 4.18 0.40 25.92
C LEU A 72 5.45 -0.38 25.58
N THR A 73 5.28 -1.65 25.25
CA THR A 73 6.35 -2.52 24.73
C THR A 73 6.42 -2.36 23.22
N ILE A 74 7.60 -2.02 22.71
CA ILE A 74 7.86 -1.89 21.28
C ILE A 74 8.37 -3.21 20.74
N VAL A 75 7.80 -3.68 19.63
CA VAL A 75 8.16 -4.92 18.93
C VAL A 75 8.57 -4.59 17.51
N PRO A 76 9.69 -5.11 17.01
CA PRO A 76 10.06 -4.93 15.60
C PRO A 76 9.11 -5.69 14.67
N PRO A 77 8.91 -5.25 13.41
CA PRO A 77 8.02 -5.93 12.48
C PRO A 77 8.66 -7.18 11.86
N HIS A 78 7.89 -8.27 11.74
CA HIS A 78 8.26 -9.51 11.04
C HIS A 78 7.36 -9.70 9.81
N MET A 79 7.63 -8.94 8.74
CA MET A 79 6.78 -8.88 7.54
C MET A 79 6.58 -10.23 6.83
N ASP A 80 7.58 -11.11 6.86
CA ASP A 80 7.51 -12.48 6.34
C ASP A 80 6.41 -13.30 7.03
N GLN A 81 6.30 -13.19 8.36
CA GLN A 81 5.27 -13.84 9.14
C GLN A 81 3.89 -13.25 8.82
N TYR A 82 3.78 -11.91 8.75
CA TYR A 82 2.49 -11.28 8.43
C TYR A 82 1.97 -11.70 7.07
N LEU A 83 2.84 -11.75 6.05
CA LEU A 83 2.47 -12.26 4.71
C LEU A 83 2.10 -13.74 4.71
N LYS A 84 2.78 -14.55 5.53
CA LYS A 84 2.46 -15.97 5.70
C LYS A 84 1.04 -16.16 6.26
N PHE A 85 0.72 -15.46 7.36
CA PHE A 85 -0.61 -15.54 7.97
C PHE A 85 -1.69 -14.95 7.09
N SER A 86 -1.43 -13.85 6.38
CA SER A 86 -2.32 -13.30 5.35
C SER A 86 -2.70 -14.35 4.30
N LYS A 87 -1.73 -15.11 3.80
CA LYS A 87 -1.98 -16.19 2.83
C LYS A 87 -2.80 -17.34 3.41
N ILE A 88 -2.53 -17.74 4.66
CA ILE A 88 -3.28 -18.79 5.36
C ILE A 88 -4.74 -18.35 5.50
N VAL A 89 -5.00 -17.17 6.00
CA VAL A 89 -6.36 -16.64 6.17
C VAL A 89 -7.08 -16.55 4.83
N ARG A 90 -6.41 -16.06 3.78
CA ARG A 90 -6.98 -16.03 2.43
C ARG A 90 -7.34 -17.42 1.91
N SER A 91 -6.54 -18.45 2.22
CA SER A 91 -6.86 -19.82 1.84
C SER A 91 -8.14 -20.35 2.51
N ILE A 92 -8.48 -19.83 3.68
CA ILE A 92 -9.78 -20.11 4.33
C ILE A 92 -10.90 -19.47 3.53
N TYR A 93 -10.79 -18.19 3.15
CA TYR A 93 -11.82 -17.50 2.36
C TYR A 93 -12.10 -18.20 1.03
N LEU A 94 -11.07 -18.75 0.38
CA LEU A 94 -11.20 -19.50 -0.88
C LEU A 94 -12.02 -20.81 -0.76
N ARG A 95 -12.30 -21.30 0.45
CA ARG A 95 -13.23 -22.44 0.68
C ARG A 95 -14.69 -22.03 0.51
N TYR A 96 -14.96 -20.72 0.56
CA TYR A 96 -16.31 -20.15 0.51
C TYR A 96 -16.63 -19.54 -0.85
N SER A 97 -15.62 -18.96 -1.52
CA SER A 97 -15.76 -18.36 -2.84
C SER A 97 -14.43 -18.37 -3.60
N PRO A 98 -14.41 -18.58 -4.94
CA PRO A 98 -13.23 -18.36 -5.76
C PRO A 98 -12.92 -16.87 -5.99
N GLU A 99 -13.91 -15.99 -5.81
CA GLU A 99 -13.76 -14.56 -5.98
C GLU A 99 -13.40 -13.90 -4.63
N VAL A 100 -12.08 -13.84 -4.39
CA VAL A 100 -11.48 -13.26 -3.18
C VAL A 100 -10.46 -12.22 -3.60
N GLU A 101 -10.79 -10.94 -3.43
CA GLU A 101 -9.93 -9.81 -3.75
C GLU A 101 -9.24 -9.29 -2.49
N SER A 102 -7.92 -9.27 -2.49
CA SER A 102 -7.14 -8.72 -1.38
C SER A 102 -7.12 -7.20 -1.41
N PHE A 103 -7.27 -6.58 -0.26
CA PHE A 103 -7.11 -5.14 -0.03
C PHE A 103 -6.05 -4.90 1.05
N GLY A 104 -4.79 -4.93 0.64
CA GLY A 104 -3.67 -4.95 1.59
C GLY A 104 -3.38 -6.36 2.11
N ILE A 105 -2.68 -6.44 3.25
CA ILE A 105 -2.18 -7.66 3.84
C ILE A 105 -3.21 -8.35 4.76
N ASP A 106 -4.12 -7.58 5.31
CA ASP A 106 -5.05 -7.95 6.38
C ASP A 106 -6.52 -7.86 5.99
N GLU A 107 -6.83 -7.32 4.81
CA GLU A 107 -8.19 -7.14 4.35
C GLU A 107 -8.48 -7.90 3.06
N SER A 108 -9.73 -8.38 2.90
CA SER A 108 -10.17 -9.02 1.65
C SER A 108 -11.67 -8.86 1.46
N TRP A 109 -12.09 -8.65 0.20
CA TRP A 109 -13.48 -8.85 -0.21
C TRP A 109 -13.69 -10.29 -0.67
N ILE A 110 -14.89 -10.80 -0.43
CA ILE A 110 -15.34 -12.14 -0.80
C ILE A 110 -16.73 -12.00 -1.44
N GLU A 111 -16.88 -12.39 -2.70
CA GLU A 111 -18.16 -12.37 -3.40
C GLU A 111 -18.89 -13.70 -3.15
N LEU A 112 -20.07 -13.65 -2.56
CA LEU A 112 -20.91 -14.84 -2.32
C LEU A 112 -22.11 -14.93 -3.26
N THR A 113 -22.35 -13.96 -4.12
CA THR A 113 -23.47 -13.93 -5.06
C THR A 113 -23.55 -15.23 -5.85
N GLY A 114 -24.71 -15.89 -5.82
CA GLY A 114 -24.91 -17.18 -6.50
C GLY A 114 -24.24 -18.39 -5.84
N SER A 115 -23.62 -18.24 -4.68
CA SER A 115 -23.06 -19.37 -3.93
C SER A 115 -24.16 -20.39 -3.55
N PRO A 116 -23.95 -21.71 -3.76
CA PRO A 116 -24.89 -22.72 -3.31
C PRO A 116 -25.17 -22.70 -1.80
N ARG A 117 -24.23 -22.20 -1.00
CA ARG A 117 -24.40 -22.06 0.46
C ARG A 117 -25.56 -21.15 0.83
N LEU A 118 -25.85 -20.11 0.02
CA LEU A 118 -26.97 -19.18 0.24
C LEU A 118 -28.34 -19.82 0.12
N GLN A 119 -28.44 -21.08 -0.35
CA GLN A 119 -29.71 -21.85 -0.33
C GLN A 119 -30.04 -22.37 1.08
N HIS A 120 -29.05 -22.47 1.97
CA HIS A 120 -29.17 -23.09 3.28
C HIS A 120 -28.79 -22.20 4.45
N GLN A 121 -28.03 -21.13 4.19
CA GLN A 121 -27.48 -20.21 5.18
C GLN A 121 -27.72 -18.77 4.75
N THR A 122 -27.95 -17.89 5.69
CA THR A 122 -27.93 -16.43 5.44
C THR A 122 -26.53 -15.92 5.22
N PRO A 123 -26.33 -14.77 4.54
CA PRO A 123 -25.03 -14.14 4.41
C PRO A 123 -24.35 -13.88 5.76
N TYR A 124 -25.12 -13.51 6.78
CA TYR A 124 -24.64 -13.30 8.15
C TYR A 124 -24.09 -14.60 8.77
N GLU A 125 -24.80 -15.72 8.61
CA GLU A 125 -24.36 -17.02 9.14
C GLU A 125 -23.07 -17.49 8.49
N ILE A 126 -22.92 -17.32 7.15
CA ILE A 126 -21.68 -17.65 6.43
C ILE A 126 -20.54 -16.77 6.91
N ALA A 127 -20.75 -15.46 7.09
CA ALA A 127 -19.75 -14.54 7.60
C ALA A 127 -19.32 -14.93 9.02
N ASN A 128 -20.24 -15.33 9.88
CA ASN A 128 -19.92 -15.79 11.23
C ASN A 128 -19.17 -17.12 11.22
N GLU A 129 -19.51 -18.06 10.33
CA GLU A 129 -18.75 -19.29 10.11
C GLU A 129 -17.30 -19.01 9.70
N ILE A 130 -17.09 -18.09 8.75
CA ILE A 130 -15.75 -17.65 8.33
C ILE A 130 -14.97 -17.08 9.54
N ARG A 131 -15.61 -16.22 10.34
CA ARG A 131 -15.02 -15.57 11.52
C ARG A 131 -14.55 -16.61 12.54
N GLU A 132 -15.41 -17.59 12.87
CA GLU A 132 -15.06 -18.66 13.81
C GLU A 132 -13.99 -19.59 13.22
N THR A 133 -14.06 -19.95 11.94
CA THR A 133 -13.03 -20.77 11.27
C THR A 133 -11.65 -20.12 11.34
N VAL A 134 -11.55 -18.81 11.08
CA VAL A 134 -10.25 -18.10 11.18
C VAL A 134 -9.75 -18.13 12.63
N LYS A 135 -10.63 -17.95 13.59
CA LYS A 135 -10.30 -17.97 15.02
C LYS A 135 -9.83 -19.35 15.50
N GLU A 136 -10.52 -20.40 15.11
CA GLU A 136 -10.21 -21.78 15.50
C GLU A 136 -8.95 -22.32 14.81
N GLU A 137 -8.84 -22.12 13.49
CA GLU A 137 -7.73 -22.71 12.71
C GLU A 137 -6.44 -21.89 12.79
N VAL A 138 -6.53 -20.56 12.94
CA VAL A 138 -5.37 -19.65 12.86
C VAL A 138 -5.04 -19.00 14.20
N GLY A 139 -6.00 -18.88 15.11
CA GLY A 139 -5.84 -18.16 16.38
C GLY A 139 -5.92 -16.63 16.24
N LEU A 140 -6.35 -16.12 15.07
CA LEU A 140 -6.56 -14.70 14.81
C LEU A 140 -8.05 -14.38 14.78
N THR A 141 -8.42 -13.14 15.06
CA THR A 141 -9.81 -12.69 14.94
C THR A 141 -9.98 -11.76 13.75
N VAL A 142 -11.17 -11.80 13.15
CA VAL A 142 -11.56 -10.92 12.04
C VAL A 142 -12.84 -10.17 12.38
N SER A 143 -12.99 -8.97 11.80
CA SER A 143 -14.30 -8.29 11.75
C SER A 143 -14.79 -8.31 10.31
N ILE A 144 -16.04 -8.74 10.11
CA ILE A 144 -16.62 -8.94 8.79
C ILE A 144 -17.83 -8.04 8.59
N GLY A 145 -17.82 -7.28 7.50
CA GLY A 145 -18.99 -6.57 7.00
C GLY A 145 -19.66 -7.37 5.90
N VAL A 146 -20.98 -7.48 5.96
CA VAL A 146 -21.83 -8.14 4.96
C VAL A 146 -22.67 -7.07 4.29
N SER A 147 -22.67 -6.98 2.96
CA SER A 147 -23.48 -6.01 2.24
C SER A 147 -23.70 -6.39 0.77
N PHE A 148 -24.44 -5.56 0.05
CA PHE A 148 -24.74 -5.71 -1.38
C PHE A 148 -23.69 -5.03 -2.31
N ASN A 149 -22.69 -4.33 -1.75
CA ASN A 149 -21.56 -3.75 -2.49
C ASN A 149 -20.28 -3.73 -1.67
N LYS A 150 -19.14 -3.53 -2.34
CA LYS A 150 -17.79 -3.54 -1.72
C LYS A 150 -17.61 -2.42 -0.69
N ILE A 151 -18.18 -1.25 -0.95
CA ILE A 151 -17.98 -0.04 -0.12
C ILE A 151 -18.67 -0.21 1.24
N PHE A 152 -19.92 -0.66 1.24
CA PHE A 152 -20.67 -0.86 2.47
C PHE A 152 -20.22 -2.10 3.24
N ALA A 153 -19.78 -3.15 2.54
CA ALA A 153 -19.15 -4.29 3.19
C ALA A 153 -17.88 -3.86 3.95
N LYS A 154 -17.02 -3.02 3.33
CA LYS A 154 -15.83 -2.45 3.99
C LYS A 154 -16.22 -1.60 5.21
N LEU A 155 -17.19 -0.72 5.06
CA LEU A 155 -17.64 0.14 6.15
C LEU A 155 -18.20 -0.70 7.30
N GLY A 156 -18.99 -1.75 7.00
CA GLY A 156 -19.54 -2.68 8.00
C GLY A 156 -18.46 -3.38 8.83
N SER A 157 -17.33 -3.78 8.21
CA SER A 157 -16.21 -4.40 8.94
C SER A 157 -15.54 -3.44 9.92
N ASP A 158 -15.66 -2.12 9.71
CA ASP A 158 -15.08 -1.10 10.59
C ASP A 158 -16.02 -0.67 11.73
N MET A 159 -17.35 -0.85 11.59
CA MET A 159 -18.34 -0.37 12.56
C MET A 159 -18.25 -1.08 13.91
N LYS A 160 -18.01 -2.41 13.90
CA LYS A 160 -17.91 -3.22 15.12
C LYS A 160 -16.59 -3.98 15.10
N LYS A 161 -15.67 -3.60 15.98
CA LYS A 161 -14.35 -4.24 16.15
C LYS A 161 -14.04 -4.36 17.65
N PRO A 162 -13.37 -5.44 18.08
CA PRO A 162 -12.92 -6.60 17.32
C PRO A 162 -13.93 -7.76 17.27
N ASP A 163 -13.64 -8.79 16.44
CA ASP A 163 -14.29 -10.11 16.44
C ASP A 163 -15.80 -10.03 16.30
N ALA A 164 -16.29 -9.40 15.23
CA ALA A 164 -17.71 -9.15 15.02
C ALA A 164 -18.14 -9.25 13.55
N VAL A 165 -19.43 -9.49 13.34
CA VAL A 165 -20.08 -9.40 12.03
C VAL A 165 -21.07 -8.24 12.04
N THR A 166 -21.08 -7.43 10.98
CA THR A 166 -22.04 -6.33 10.77
C THR A 166 -22.69 -6.50 9.42
N GLU A 167 -24.02 -6.57 9.39
CA GLU A 167 -24.79 -6.66 8.15
C GLU A 167 -25.43 -5.32 7.82
N ILE A 168 -25.33 -4.93 6.54
CA ILE A 168 -25.88 -3.69 5.98
C ILE A 168 -26.66 -4.05 4.72
N THR A 169 -27.99 -3.99 4.78
CA THR A 169 -28.89 -4.31 3.67
C THR A 169 -29.31 -3.07 2.89
N GLU A 170 -29.97 -3.26 1.73
CA GLU A 170 -30.53 -2.17 0.93
C GLU A 170 -31.62 -1.38 1.69
N GLU A 171 -32.34 -2.02 2.60
CA GLU A 171 -33.36 -1.35 3.41
C GLU A 171 -32.75 -0.56 4.57
N SER A 172 -31.65 -1.07 5.16
CA SER A 172 -31.11 -0.55 6.43
C SER A 172 -29.96 0.45 6.25
N TYR A 173 -29.31 0.52 5.07
CA TYR A 173 -28.09 1.31 4.91
C TYR A 173 -28.27 2.79 5.20
N ARG A 174 -29.43 3.38 4.88
CA ARG A 174 -29.67 4.81 5.16
C ARG A 174 -29.65 5.11 6.65
N ASP A 175 -30.29 4.25 7.43
CA ASP A 175 -30.35 4.43 8.88
C ASP A 175 -29.03 4.12 9.57
N GLN A 176 -28.27 3.15 9.06
CA GLN A 176 -27.00 2.72 9.64
C GLN A 176 -25.81 3.59 9.19
N ILE A 177 -25.74 3.96 7.90
CA ILE A 177 -24.55 4.56 7.27
C ILE A 177 -24.66 6.08 7.14
N TRP A 178 -25.80 6.62 6.74
CA TRP A 178 -25.95 8.04 6.50
C TRP A 178 -25.64 8.94 7.70
N PRO A 179 -25.91 8.54 8.96
CA PRO A 179 -25.53 9.32 10.14
C PRO A 179 -24.02 9.35 10.41
N LEU A 180 -23.23 8.41 9.82
CA LEU A 180 -21.80 8.33 10.06
C LEU A 180 -21.06 9.52 9.46
N PRO A 181 -19.90 9.91 10.02
CA PRO A 181 -19.03 10.94 9.45
C PRO A 181 -18.65 10.63 8.00
N ALA A 182 -18.64 11.64 7.13
CA ALA A 182 -18.21 11.46 5.74
C ALA A 182 -16.76 10.91 5.64
N SER A 183 -15.92 11.16 6.65
CA SER A 183 -14.55 10.64 6.75
C SER A 183 -14.45 9.12 6.86
N ASP A 184 -15.53 8.46 7.25
CA ASP A 184 -15.55 7.00 7.42
C ASP A 184 -15.78 6.27 6.10
N LEU A 185 -16.26 6.99 5.07
CA LEU A 185 -16.42 6.44 3.73
C LEU A 185 -15.06 6.22 3.07
N LEU A 186 -14.89 5.07 2.43
CA LEU A 186 -13.68 4.71 1.70
C LEU A 186 -13.28 5.83 0.72
N TYR A 187 -11.98 6.16 0.67
CA TYR A 187 -11.38 7.27 -0.11
C TYR A 187 -11.69 8.70 0.36
N VAL A 188 -12.36 8.89 1.49
CA VAL A 188 -12.49 10.19 2.12
C VAL A 188 -11.37 10.39 3.15
N GLY A 189 -10.19 10.78 2.67
CA GLY A 189 -9.06 11.12 3.51
C GLY A 189 -9.16 12.54 4.11
N ARG A 190 -8.18 12.91 4.95
CA ARG A 190 -8.14 14.20 5.68
C ARG A 190 -8.38 15.43 4.79
N ALA A 191 -7.67 15.50 3.65
CA ALA A 191 -7.82 16.65 2.72
C ALA A 191 -9.23 16.71 2.10
N THR A 192 -9.83 15.58 1.77
CA THR A 192 -11.21 15.51 1.26
C THR A 192 -12.20 15.92 2.35
N THR A 193 -12.03 15.42 3.57
CA THR A 193 -12.87 15.78 4.73
C THR A 193 -12.85 17.30 4.98
N GLU A 194 -11.68 17.94 4.95
CA GLU A 194 -11.56 19.40 5.12
C GLU A 194 -12.28 20.16 4.01
N LYS A 195 -12.21 19.70 2.75
CA LYS A 195 -12.94 20.31 1.64
C LYS A 195 -14.45 20.15 1.83
N LEU A 196 -14.94 18.93 2.10
CA LEU A 196 -16.35 18.64 2.31
C LEU A 196 -16.96 19.51 3.42
N ARG A 197 -16.26 19.65 4.56
CA ARG A 197 -16.70 20.51 5.68
C ARG A 197 -16.91 21.96 5.32
N ARG A 198 -16.10 22.53 4.42
CA ARG A 198 -16.26 23.92 3.95
C ARG A 198 -17.57 24.13 3.18
N TYR A 199 -18.18 23.07 2.68
CA TYR A 199 -19.47 23.08 1.98
C TYR A 199 -20.61 22.53 2.83
N GLY A 200 -20.40 22.38 4.16
CA GLY A 200 -21.43 21.91 5.09
C GLY A 200 -21.71 20.41 5.00
N ILE A 201 -20.86 19.63 4.34
CA ILE A 201 -20.99 18.17 4.21
C ILE A 201 -20.20 17.52 5.34
N HIS A 202 -20.88 16.97 6.34
CA HIS A 202 -20.29 16.37 7.53
C HIS A 202 -20.49 14.88 7.60
N THR A 203 -21.65 14.40 7.12
CA THR A 203 -22.04 13.00 7.17
C THR A 203 -22.06 12.35 5.78
N ILE A 204 -22.10 11.02 5.74
CA ILE A 204 -22.29 10.28 4.49
C ILE A 204 -23.66 10.63 3.88
N GLY A 205 -24.70 10.83 4.69
CA GLY A 205 -26.00 11.28 4.23
C GLY A 205 -26.01 12.67 3.61
N ASP A 206 -25.21 13.63 4.14
CA ASP A 206 -25.04 14.93 3.50
C ASP A 206 -24.38 14.77 2.13
N LEU A 207 -23.35 13.92 2.04
CA LEU A 207 -22.64 13.63 0.79
C LEU A 207 -23.58 12.98 -0.24
N ALA A 208 -24.42 12.05 0.20
CA ALA A 208 -25.39 11.36 -0.66
C ALA A 208 -26.47 12.31 -1.24
N LYS A 209 -26.83 13.34 -0.48
CA LYS A 209 -27.84 14.35 -0.87
C LYS A 209 -27.23 15.57 -1.60
N ALA A 210 -25.90 15.67 -1.66
CA ALA A 210 -25.24 16.78 -2.32
C ALA A 210 -25.44 16.74 -3.84
N ASP A 211 -25.33 17.92 -4.48
CA ASP A 211 -25.34 18.02 -5.95
C ASP A 211 -24.06 17.36 -6.53
N PRO A 212 -24.21 16.30 -7.37
CA PRO A 212 -23.05 15.62 -7.98
C PRO A 212 -22.16 16.57 -8.79
N ASP A 213 -22.73 17.54 -9.52
CA ASP A 213 -21.95 18.48 -10.32
C ASP A 213 -21.10 19.41 -9.44
N MET A 214 -21.61 19.78 -8.27
CA MET A 214 -20.85 20.53 -7.27
C MET A 214 -19.66 19.70 -6.76
N LEU A 215 -19.89 18.40 -6.45
CA LEU A 215 -18.84 17.49 -6.00
C LEU A 215 -17.77 17.29 -7.06
N VAL A 216 -18.15 17.16 -8.34
CA VAL A 216 -17.21 17.05 -9.47
C VAL A 216 -16.39 18.34 -9.61
N ARG A 217 -16.99 19.52 -9.52
CA ARG A 217 -16.24 20.80 -9.53
C ARG A 217 -15.22 20.91 -8.38
N MET A 218 -15.54 20.33 -7.22
CA MET A 218 -14.70 20.42 -6.01
C MET A 218 -13.60 19.36 -5.97
N LEU A 219 -13.89 18.11 -6.36
CA LEU A 219 -13.05 16.94 -6.16
C LEU A 219 -12.67 16.21 -7.46
N GLY A 220 -13.12 16.71 -8.62
CA GLY A 220 -12.97 16.03 -9.91
C GLY A 220 -13.79 14.74 -9.96
N ILE A 221 -13.33 13.77 -10.74
CA ILE A 221 -13.97 12.44 -10.88
C ILE A 221 -14.17 11.71 -9.54
N ASN A 222 -13.33 12.02 -8.53
CA ASN A 222 -13.51 11.45 -7.21
C ASN A 222 -14.78 11.95 -6.51
N GLY A 223 -15.24 13.17 -6.83
CA GLY A 223 -16.51 13.70 -6.29
C GLY A 223 -17.72 12.89 -6.74
N GLU A 224 -17.78 12.55 -8.02
CA GLU A 224 -18.82 11.68 -8.59
C GLU A 224 -18.78 10.28 -7.94
N LYS A 225 -17.59 9.67 -7.86
CA LYS A 225 -17.42 8.35 -7.23
C LYS A 225 -17.90 8.34 -5.77
N LEU A 226 -17.52 9.36 -4.99
CA LEU A 226 -17.94 9.43 -3.59
C LEU A 226 -19.45 9.59 -3.44
N TRP A 227 -20.09 10.32 -4.35
CA TRP A 227 -21.55 10.43 -4.39
C TRP A 227 -22.21 9.06 -4.70
N VAL A 228 -21.69 8.34 -5.71
CA VAL A 228 -22.13 6.98 -6.05
C VAL A 228 -21.99 6.05 -4.83
N TYR A 229 -20.85 6.11 -4.13
CA TYR A 229 -20.59 5.29 -2.94
C TYR A 229 -21.55 5.61 -1.78
N ALA A 230 -21.77 6.89 -1.49
CA ALA A 230 -22.66 7.33 -0.41
C ALA A 230 -24.12 6.90 -0.64
N ASN A 231 -24.52 6.74 -1.91
CA ASN A 231 -25.83 6.27 -2.33
C ASN A 231 -25.93 4.73 -2.49
N GLY A 232 -24.85 3.98 -2.19
CA GLY A 232 -24.86 2.52 -2.30
C GLY A 232 -24.85 1.97 -3.73
N MET A 233 -24.57 2.82 -4.71
CA MET A 233 -24.64 2.48 -6.14
C MET A 233 -23.32 1.92 -6.70
N ASP A 234 -22.37 1.48 -5.85
CA ASP A 234 -21.14 0.84 -6.30
C ASP A 234 -21.43 -0.53 -6.92
N THR A 235 -20.99 -0.71 -8.16
CA THR A 235 -21.11 -1.95 -8.93
C THR A 235 -19.78 -2.63 -9.20
N SER A 236 -18.69 -2.16 -8.58
CA SER A 236 -17.36 -2.73 -8.77
C SER A 236 -17.32 -4.21 -8.40
N ARG A 237 -16.70 -5.03 -9.24
CA ARG A 237 -16.60 -6.47 -9.03
C ARG A 237 -15.57 -6.81 -7.97
N VAL A 238 -15.78 -7.91 -7.28
CA VAL A 238 -14.73 -8.58 -6.51
C VAL A 238 -13.89 -9.39 -7.49
N MET A 239 -12.61 -9.09 -7.56
CA MET A 239 -11.70 -9.76 -8.50
C MET A 239 -11.31 -11.15 -7.97
N PRO A 240 -11.08 -12.13 -8.87
CA PRO A 240 -10.52 -13.42 -8.51
C PRO A 240 -9.17 -13.28 -7.80
N CYS A 241 -8.81 -14.25 -6.97
CA CYS A 241 -7.59 -14.21 -6.16
C CYS A 241 -6.28 -14.22 -6.97
N ASP A 242 -6.32 -14.66 -8.22
CA ASP A 242 -5.21 -14.72 -9.18
C ASP A 242 -5.15 -13.51 -10.13
N TYR A 243 -6.09 -12.56 -9.99
CA TYR A 243 -6.07 -11.34 -10.79
C TYR A 243 -4.81 -10.52 -10.50
N ASP A 244 -3.97 -10.33 -11.52
CA ASP A 244 -2.76 -9.48 -11.46
C ASP A 244 -3.00 -8.22 -12.32
N PRO A 245 -3.20 -7.06 -11.70
CA PRO A 245 -3.52 -5.83 -12.42
C PRO A 245 -2.33 -5.34 -13.26
N PRO A 246 -2.57 -4.61 -14.33
CA PRO A 246 -1.51 -4.01 -15.13
C PRO A 246 -0.65 -3.07 -14.28
N ILE A 247 0.66 -3.30 -14.32
CA ILE A 247 1.62 -2.49 -13.57
C ILE A 247 1.75 -1.12 -14.23
N LYS A 248 1.37 -0.05 -13.51
CA LYS A 248 1.43 1.33 -14.02
C LYS A 248 2.80 1.99 -13.82
N SER A 249 3.50 1.62 -12.75
CA SER A 249 4.82 2.14 -12.41
C SER A 249 5.60 1.17 -11.51
N ILE A 250 6.92 1.25 -11.55
CA ILE A 250 7.81 0.53 -10.62
C ILE A 250 8.73 1.56 -9.99
N GLY A 251 8.65 1.71 -8.69
CA GLY A 251 9.48 2.67 -7.95
C GLY A 251 10.08 2.08 -6.69
N HIS A 252 11.13 2.73 -6.23
CA HIS A 252 11.74 2.49 -4.93
C HIS A 252 12.13 3.81 -4.29
N GLY A 253 11.87 3.96 -2.99
CA GLY A 253 12.14 5.18 -2.25
C GLY A 253 12.56 4.88 -0.82
N ILE A 254 13.35 5.80 -0.24
CA ILE A 254 13.85 5.65 1.12
C ILE A 254 13.85 6.99 1.85
N THR A 255 13.58 6.96 3.14
CA THR A 255 13.98 8.02 4.07
C THR A 255 15.42 7.74 4.51
N CYS A 256 16.33 8.66 4.21
CA CYS A 256 17.73 8.52 4.54
C CYS A 256 17.92 8.57 6.07
N ASN A 257 18.89 7.80 6.60
CA ASN A 257 19.23 7.80 8.03
C ASN A 257 19.86 9.13 8.48
N ALA A 258 20.45 9.89 7.55
CA ALA A 258 20.87 11.28 7.74
C ALA A 258 20.47 12.12 6.53
N ASP A 259 20.30 13.44 6.71
CA ASP A 259 19.94 14.33 5.62
C ASP A 259 21.08 14.41 4.58
N LEU A 260 20.71 14.46 3.30
CA LEU A 260 21.65 14.60 2.20
C LEU A 260 21.98 16.08 2.02
N LEU A 261 23.29 16.38 2.01
CA LEU A 261 23.84 17.74 2.00
C LEU A 261 24.48 18.10 0.65
N THR A 262 24.76 17.12 -0.20
CA THR A 262 25.46 17.31 -1.46
C THR A 262 24.77 16.61 -2.63
N LYS A 263 25.02 17.10 -3.85
CA LYS A 263 24.52 16.48 -5.08
C LYS A 263 25.08 15.07 -5.29
N ASP A 264 26.32 14.83 -4.86
CA ASP A 264 26.92 13.50 -4.96
C ASP A 264 26.22 12.48 -4.05
N GLU A 265 25.85 12.87 -2.83
CA GLU A 265 25.05 12.02 -1.96
C GLU A 265 23.70 11.68 -2.60
N VAL A 266 23.01 12.65 -3.21
CA VAL A 266 21.76 12.42 -3.97
C VAL A 266 21.99 11.45 -5.12
N ARG A 267 23.08 11.63 -5.89
CA ARG A 267 23.43 10.75 -7.01
C ARG A 267 23.64 9.31 -6.55
N HIS A 268 24.35 9.10 -5.43
CA HIS A 268 24.62 7.78 -4.87
C HIS A 268 23.31 7.11 -4.41
N VAL A 269 22.44 7.83 -3.69
CA VAL A 269 21.15 7.30 -3.26
C VAL A 269 20.26 6.94 -4.46
N LEU A 270 20.16 7.81 -5.47
CA LEU A 270 19.38 7.50 -6.68
C LEU A 270 19.94 6.29 -7.43
N MET A 271 21.29 6.14 -7.49
CA MET A 271 21.91 4.97 -8.11
C MET A 271 21.55 3.68 -7.35
N GLU A 272 21.60 3.71 -6.02
CA GLU A 272 21.25 2.54 -5.20
C GLU A 272 19.77 2.16 -5.38
N LEU A 273 18.86 3.11 -5.29
CA LEU A 273 17.42 2.88 -5.49
C LEU A 273 17.10 2.35 -6.90
N SER A 274 17.82 2.85 -7.91
CA SER A 274 17.59 2.44 -9.30
C SER A 274 17.95 0.99 -9.57
N GLN A 275 18.91 0.41 -8.84
CA GLN A 275 19.28 -1.01 -8.99
C GLN A 275 18.07 -1.90 -8.71
N GLU A 276 17.30 -1.59 -7.67
CA GLU A 276 16.08 -2.31 -7.33
C GLU A 276 14.99 -2.11 -8.38
N VAL A 277 14.82 -0.88 -8.88
CA VAL A 277 13.86 -0.57 -9.96
C VAL A 277 14.19 -1.36 -11.23
N GLY A 278 15.47 -1.39 -11.65
CA GLY A 278 15.92 -2.15 -12.81
C GLY A 278 15.70 -3.66 -12.66
N LEU A 279 16.00 -4.21 -11.48
CA LEU A 279 15.73 -5.61 -11.16
C LEU A 279 14.23 -5.95 -11.29
N LYS A 280 13.35 -5.11 -10.75
CA LYS A 280 11.89 -5.29 -10.83
C LYS A 280 11.38 -5.18 -12.25
N LEU A 281 11.90 -4.25 -13.06
CA LEU A 281 11.57 -4.13 -14.47
C LEU A 281 11.91 -5.41 -15.24
N ARG A 282 13.13 -5.96 -15.04
CA ARG A 282 13.54 -7.21 -15.71
C ARG A 282 12.71 -8.41 -15.28
N LYS A 283 12.45 -8.57 -13.98
CA LYS A 283 11.58 -9.64 -13.45
C LYS A 283 10.17 -9.63 -14.06
N ARG A 284 9.68 -8.46 -14.48
CA ARG A 284 8.33 -8.27 -15.05
C ARG A 284 8.33 -8.17 -16.58
N ASN A 285 9.49 -8.27 -17.21
CA ASN A 285 9.68 -8.05 -18.66
C ASN A 285 9.11 -6.70 -19.13
N LEU A 286 9.31 -5.64 -18.35
CA LEU A 286 8.85 -4.29 -18.63
C LEU A 286 10.03 -3.35 -18.81
N ALA A 287 9.89 -2.31 -19.64
CA ALA A 287 10.83 -1.22 -19.82
C ALA A 287 10.18 0.12 -19.51
N ALA A 288 10.94 1.07 -18.95
CA ALA A 288 10.47 2.42 -18.69
C ALA A 288 10.71 3.32 -19.88
N THR A 289 9.72 4.14 -20.25
CA THR A 289 9.88 5.22 -21.22
C THR A 289 10.08 6.58 -20.55
N ARG A 290 9.76 6.69 -19.27
CA ARG A 290 9.93 7.89 -18.45
C ARG A 290 10.41 7.55 -17.04
N VAL A 291 11.10 8.49 -16.42
CA VAL A 291 11.50 8.44 -15.02
C VAL A 291 10.81 9.54 -14.24
N LYS A 292 10.42 9.24 -13.01
CA LYS A 292 9.93 10.18 -12.02
C LYS A 292 10.82 10.12 -10.78
N ILE A 293 11.16 11.28 -10.23
CA ILE A 293 11.79 11.39 -8.92
C ILE A 293 10.88 12.16 -7.97
N SER A 294 10.85 11.74 -6.72
CA SER A 294 10.22 12.43 -5.62
C SER A 294 11.29 12.85 -4.61
N VAL A 295 11.31 14.11 -4.25
CA VAL A 295 12.25 14.70 -3.30
C VAL A 295 11.47 15.27 -2.12
N ARG A 296 11.82 14.85 -0.90
CA ARG A 296 11.28 15.42 0.33
C ARG A 296 12.41 15.97 1.15
N ASP A 297 12.32 17.23 1.54
CA ASP A 297 13.32 17.90 2.36
C ASP A 297 13.06 17.69 3.87
N ASN A 298 13.95 18.21 4.70
CA ASN A 298 13.87 18.09 6.16
C ASN A 298 12.77 18.96 6.78
N THR A 299 12.19 19.91 6.03
CA THR A 299 10.95 20.63 6.41
C THR A 299 9.70 19.84 6.09
N LEU A 300 9.85 18.65 5.49
CA LEU A 300 8.81 17.75 5.00
C LEU A 300 8.09 18.25 3.75
N ALA A 301 8.56 19.31 3.11
CA ALA A 301 8.04 19.75 1.81
C ALA A 301 8.40 18.69 0.74
N HIS A 302 7.45 18.40 -0.13
CA HIS A 302 7.54 17.34 -1.12
C HIS A 302 7.38 17.88 -2.53
N ARG A 303 8.25 17.45 -3.44
CA ARG A 303 8.22 17.83 -4.86
C ARG A 303 8.47 16.63 -5.75
N GLU A 304 7.79 16.58 -6.88
CA GLU A 304 7.94 15.54 -7.89
C GLU A 304 8.37 16.13 -9.23
N TYR A 305 9.26 15.43 -9.91
CA TYR A 305 9.74 15.77 -11.24
C TYR A 305 9.72 14.54 -12.11
N GLN A 306 9.37 14.70 -13.38
CA GLN A 306 9.36 13.61 -14.35
C GLN A 306 9.93 14.04 -15.69
N GLY A 307 10.56 13.10 -16.40
CA GLY A 307 11.17 13.32 -17.69
C GLY A 307 11.16 12.08 -18.58
N LYS A 308 11.29 12.27 -19.88
CA LYS A 308 11.40 11.18 -20.84
C LYS A 308 12.79 10.55 -20.78
N LEU A 309 12.88 9.26 -20.99
CA LEU A 309 14.11 8.54 -21.27
C LEU A 309 14.37 8.55 -22.78
N LEU A 310 15.63 8.40 -23.16
CA LEU A 310 16.02 8.42 -24.57
C LEU A 310 15.46 7.20 -25.31
N PHE A 311 15.51 6.04 -24.65
CA PHE A 311 14.93 4.79 -25.13
C PHE A 311 14.11 4.12 -24.03
N PRO A 312 13.13 3.25 -24.35
CA PRO A 312 12.60 2.30 -23.39
C PRO A 312 13.74 1.50 -22.78
N THR A 313 13.86 1.50 -21.44
CA THR A 313 15.02 0.88 -20.79
C THR A 313 14.66 0.13 -19.52
N GLN A 314 15.44 -0.91 -19.24
CA GLN A 314 15.50 -1.61 -17.94
C GLN A 314 16.81 -1.27 -17.20
N SER A 315 17.69 -0.45 -17.80
CA SER A 315 18.98 -0.11 -17.25
C SER A 315 18.85 0.79 -16.04
N TYR A 316 19.28 0.28 -14.89
CA TYR A 316 19.28 1.05 -13.64
C TYR A 316 20.25 2.23 -13.71
N THR A 317 21.37 2.12 -14.47
CA THR A 317 22.31 3.24 -14.62
C THR A 317 21.72 4.36 -15.48
N GLU A 318 20.91 4.04 -16.51
CA GLU A 318 20.23 5.06 -17.32
C GLU A 318 19.10 5.73 -16.54
N ILE A 319 18.33 4.95 -15.78
CA ILE A 319 17.27 5.45 -14.91
C ILE A 319 17.85 6.38 -13.84
N ALA A 320 18.96 5.97 -13.18
CA ALA A 320 19.64 6.79 -12.18
C ALA A 320 20.18 8.08 -12.76
N ALA A 321 20.85 8.02 -13.92
CA ALA A 321 21.39 9.19 -14.59
C ALA A 321 20.26 10.17 -14.96
N ALA A 322 19.20 9.72 -15.60
CA ALA A 322 18.07 10.57 -15.95
C ALA A 322 17.37 11.16 -14.72
N GLY A 323 17.24 10.39 -13.63
CA GLY A 323 16.71 10.89 -12.37
C GLY A 323 17.59 11.98 -11.74
N PHE A 324 18.91 11.81 -11.77
CA PHE A 324 19.86 12.80 -11.27
C PHE A 324 19.90 14.06 -12.13
N ASP A 325 19.82 13.93 -13.45
CA ASP A 325 19.73 15.08 -14.38
C ASP A 325 18.46 15.90 -14.11
N LEU A 326 17.31 15.25 -13.91
CA LEU A 326 16.06 15.92 -13.51
C LEU A 326 16.21 16.67 -12.20
N PHE A 327 16.87 16.05 -11.22
CA PHE A 327 17.17 16.68 -9.95
C PHE A 327 18.01 17.95 -10.16
N CYS A 328 19.12 17.86 -10.89
CA CYS A 328 20.02 18.99 -11.13
C CYS A 328 19.35 20.14 -11.91
N GLN A 329 18.47 19.82 -12.85
CA GLN A 329 17.82 20.81 -13.71
C GLN A 329 16.63 21.50 -13.06
N ARG A 330 15.90 20.79 -12.18
CA ARG A 330 14.58 21.25 -11.72
C ARG A 330 14.47 21.47 -10.22
N HIS A 331 15.30 20.82 -9.41
CA HIS A 331 15.22 20.97 -7.97
C HIS A 331 16.02 22.20 -7.50
N THR A 332 15.32 23.10 -6.80
CA THR A 332 15.96 24.21 -6.10
C THR A 332 16.31 23.74 -4.70
N TRP A 333 17.60 23.73 -4.38
CA TRP A 333 18.13 23.27 -3.11
C TRP A 333 17.97 24.35 -2.03
N ASN A 334 16.83 24.38 -1.35
CA ASN A 334 16.55 25.37 -0.28
C ASN A 334 16.74 24.78 1.13
N SER A 335 16.71 23.45 1.26
CA SER A 335 16.79 22.71 2.51
C SER A 335 17.42 21.35 2.26
N ASP A 336 17.99 20.74 3.29
CA ASP A 336 18.60 19.42 3.20
C ASP A 336 17.58 18.35 2.86
N ILE A 337 18.00 17.33 2.11
CA ILE A 337 17.08 16.32 1.58
C ILE A 337 16.96 15.16 2.56
N ARG A 338 15.73 14.88 2.99
CA ARG A 338 15.39 13.82 3.93
C ARG A 338 15.11 12.48 3.26
N SER A 339 14.39 12.49 2.14
CA SER A 339 14.03 11.26 1.43
C SER A 339 14.00 11.44 -0.07
N LEU A 340 14.31 10.36 -0.78
CA LEU A 340 14.29 10.27 -2.24
C LEU A 340 13.51 9.05 -2.67
N THR A 341 12.79 9.19 -3.79
CA THR A 341 12.17 8.09 -4.52
C THR A 341 12.51 8.22 -5.99
N ILE A 342 12.79 7.12 -6.65
CA ILE A 342 12.89 7.04 -8.11
C ILE A 342 11.91 6.00 -8.63
N SER A 343 11.22 6.33 -9.73
CA SER A 343 10.19 5.47 -10.31
C SER A 343 10.32 5.44 -11.83
N ALA A 344 10.25 4.24 -12.36
CA ALA A 344 10.01 3.95 -13.76
C ALA A 344 8.51 4.08 -14.02
N ILE A 345 8.12 4.92 -14.95
CA ILE A 345 6.72 5.19 -15.32
C ILE A 345 6.51 5.07 -16.83
N ASP A 346 5.25 5.05 -17.25
CA ASP A 346 4.86 4.85 -18.66
C ASP A 346 5.53 3.57 -19.20
N LEU A 347 5.25 2.46 -18.53
CA LEU A 347 5.88 1.17 -18.77
C LEU A 347 5.36 0.54 -20.08
N VAL A 348 6.28 -0.09 -20.79
CA VAL A 348 5.99 -0.87 -22.02
C VAL A 348 6.64 -2.26 -21.90
N PRO A 349 6.21 -3.27 -22.68
CA PRO A 349 6.94 -4.53 -22.77
C PRO A 349 8.41 -4.31 -23.15
N ALA A 350 9.33 -5.09 -22.58
CA ALA A 350 10.78 -4.91 -22.80
C ALA A 350 11.22 -5.14 -24.26
N ASP A 351 10.44 -5.88 -25.03
CA ASP A 351 10.64 -6.18 -26.46
C ASP A 351 9.98 -5.16 -27.40
N THR A 352 9.42 -4.08 -26.85
CA THR A 352 8.81 -3.01 -27.67
C THR A 352 9.82 -2.47 -28.68
N PRO A 353 9.47 -2.40 -29.98
CA PRO A 353 10.35 -1.86 -31.01
C PRO A 353 10.82 -0.43 -30.69
N ILE A 354 12.12 -0.19 -30.82
CA ILE A 354 12.74 1.11 -30.57
C ILE A 354 12.97 1.83 -31.89
N GLN A 355 12.40 3.04 -32.01
CA GLN A 355 12.73 3.93 -33.13
C GLN A 355 14.15 4.46 -32.93
N LEU A 356 15.07 4.06 -33.80
CA LEU A 356 16.43 4.58 -33.81
C LEU A 356 16.52 5.89 -34.59
N ASP A 357 17.35 6.81 -34.15
CA ASP A 357 17.77 7.98 -34.88
C ASP A 357 19.23 7.82 -35.33
N LEU A 358 19.70 8.74 -36.20
CA LEU A 358 21.05 8.70 -36.77
C LEU A 358 22.13 9.24 -35.82
N TRP A 359 21.73 9.82 -34.69
CA TRP A 359 22.61 10.59 -33.81
C TRP A 359 22.90 9.87 -32.47
N THR A 360 22.08 8.87 -32.14
CA THR A 360 22.14 8.23 -30.84
C THR A 360 22.88 6.89 -30.89
N ASP A 361 23.88 6.71 -30.04
CA ASP A 361 24.65 5.48 -29.94
C ASP A 361 23.88 4.37 -29.20
N PHE A 362 23.09 3.64 -29.94
CA PHE A 362 22.34 2.49 -29.42
C PHE A 362 23.24 1.31 -29.01
N THR A 363 24.45 1.22 -29.52
CA THR A 363 25.41 0.17 -29.15
C THR A 363 25.81 0.28 -27.68
N LYS A 364 25.98 1.50 -27.19
CA LYS A 364 26.29 1.79 -25.80
C LYS A 364 25.15 1.37 -24.88
N HIS A 365 23.90 1.62 -25.27
CA HIS A 365 22.72 1.17 -24.55
C HIS A 365 22.68 -0.37 -24.44
N LYS A 366 22.83 -1.10 -25.54
CA LYS A 366 22.86 -2.58 -25.54
C LYS A 366 23.97 -3.16 -24.65
N LYS A 367 25.19 -2.62 -24.74
CA LYS A 367 26.33 -3.04 -23.91
C LYS A 367 26.06 -2.84 -22.42
N ARG A 368 25.41 -1.74 -22.07
CA ARG A 368 25.04 -1.43 -20.68
C ARG A 368 24.01 -2.43 -20.14
N LEU A 369 22.95 -2.72 -20.88
CA LEU A 369 21.96 -3.73 -20.50
C LEU A 369 22.60 -5.10 -20.29
N ALA A 370 23.50 -5.54 -21.20
CA ALA A 370 24.18 -6.82 -21.09
C ALA A 370 25.10 -6.88 -19.85
N LEU A 371 25.83 -5.79 -19.57
CA LEU A 371 26.68 -5.68 -18.37
C LEU A 371 25.84 -5.78 -17.10
N GLU A 372 24.74 -5.05 -17.00
CA GLU A 372 23.88 -5.05 -15.83
C GLU A 372 23.22 -6.40 -15.59
N GLN A 373 22.84 -7.10 -16.65
CA GLN A 373 22.32 -8.46 -16.55
C GLN A 373 23.39 -9.44 -16.03
N THR A 374 24.64 -9.31 -16.51
CA THR A 374 25.78 -10.10 -16.01
C THR A 374 26.04 -9.86 -14.51
N VAL A 375 26.02 -8.59 -14.09
CA VAL A 375 26.14 -8.20 -12.67
C VAL A 375 25.03 -8.81 -11.82
N GLU A 376 23.81 -8.80 -12.32
CA GLU A 376 22.65 -9.41 -11.64
C GLU A 376 22.80 -10.94 -11.52
N ASP A 377 23.29 -11.61 -12.55
CA ASP A 377 23.56 -13.06 -12.53
C ASP A 377 24.64 -13.41 -11.51
N ILE A 378 25.69 -12.61 -11.40
CA ILE A 378 26.74 -12.78 -10.38
C ILE A 378 26.13 -12.61 -8.98
N ARG A 379 25.35 -11.56 -8.76
CA ARG A 379 24.69 -11.29 -7.46
C ARG A 379 23.73 -12.42 -7.07
N ARG A 380 23.00 -12.97 -8.01
CA ARG A 380 22.09 -14.09 -7.76
C ARG A 380 22.82 -15.36 -7.31
N ARG A 381 24.03 -15.59 -7.82
CA ARG A 381 24.84 -16.80 -7.50
C ARG A 381 25.67 -16.64 -6.22
N PHE A 382 26.21 -15.45 -6.00
CA PHE A 382 27.19 -15.21 -4.95
C PHE A 382 26.74 -14.23 -3.87
N GLY A 383 25.47 -13.75 -3.94
CA GLY A 383 24.88 -12.80 -3.01
C GLY A 383 24.99 -11.35 -3.48
N LEU A 384 24.10 -10.51 -2.96
CA LEU A 384 23.92 -9.11 -3.38
C LEU A 384 25.17 -8.24 -3.18
N GLN A 385 26.03 -8.59 -2.22
CA GLN A 385 27.26 -7.84 -1.91
C GLN A 385 28.49 -8.29 -2.71
N SER A 386 28.37 -9.34 -3.55
CA SER A 386 29.51 -9.91 -4.28
C SER A 386 30.13 -8.96 -5.31
N ILE A 387 29.35 -8.03 -5.84
CA ILE A 387 29.80 -6.98 -6.76
C ILE A 387 28.96 -5.72 -6.54
N ASN A 388 29.63 -4.57 -6.35
CA ASN A 388 28.94 -3.30 -6.14
C ASN A 388 29.73 -2.15 -6.79
N PHE A 389 29.08 -1.00 -6.96
CA PHE A 389 29.77 0.23 -7.35
C PHE A 389 30.68 0.71 -6.22
N ALA A 390 31.94 1.06 -6.53
CA ALA A 390 32.86 1.59 -5.52
C ALA A 390 32.30 2.82 -4.79
N ALA A 391 31.58 3.69 -5.49
CA ALA A 391 30.92 4.87 -4.92
C ALA A 391 29.80 4.54 -3.90
N LEU A 392 29.30 3.31 -3.85
CA LEU A 392 28.25 2.87 -2.93
C LEU A 392 28.77 2.04 -1.76
N THR A 393 30.08 1.81 -1.68
CA THR A 393 30.68 0.98 -0.63
C THR A 393 30.93 1.71 0.68
N SER A 394 30.95 3.05 0.67
CA SER A 394 31.16 3.87 1.87
C SER A 394 30.37 5.18 1.81
N GLY A 395 29.96 5.68 2.98
CA GLY A 395 29.31 7.00 3.09
C GLY A 395 27.88 7.08 2.58
N LEU A 396 27.25 5.95 2.22
CA LEU A 396 25.86 5.93 1.78
C LEU A 396 24.93 6.15 2.99
N LYS A 397 24.18 7.24 2.97
CA LYS A 397 23.25 7.63 4.06
C LYS A 397 21.91 6.88 3.94
N MET A 398 21.96 5.57 3.84
CA MET A 398 20.81 4.69 3.76
C MET A 398 20.90 3.60 4.84
N PRO A 399 19.77 3.06 5.31
CA PRO A 399 19.77 1.92 6.22
C PRO A 399 20.62 0.77 5.71
N ALA A 400 21.41 0.16 6.60
CA ALA A 400 22.35 -0.90 6.24
C ALA A 400 21.64 -2.19 5.81
N HIS A 401 20.39 -2.40 6.25
CA HIS A 401 19.61 -3.56 5.90
C HIS A 401 18.79 -3.29 4.64
N ARG A 402 19.11 -4.00 3.56
CA ARG A 402 18.20 -4.13 2.42
C ARG A 402 17.02 -4.97 2.91
N GLU A 403 15.87 -4.35 3.05
CA GLU A 403 14.64 -5.08 3.33
C GLU A 403 14.40 -6.11 2.21
N VAL A 404 14.00 -7.31 2.61
CA VAL A 404 13.54 -8.33 1.65
C VAL A 404 12.34 -7.75 0.92
N GLU A 405 12.35 -7.83 -0.41
CA GLU A 405 11.21 -7.37 -1.21
C GLU A 405 9.99 -8.25 -0.92
N TYR A 406 8.99 -7.66 -0.27
CA TYR A 406 7.70 -8.29 -0.07
C TYR A 406 6.72 -7.85 -1.16
N LYS A 407 6.14 -8.83 -1.88
CA LYS A 407 5.00 -8.53 -2.77
C LYS A 407 3.76 -8.33 -1.91
N MET A 408 3.43 -7.07 -1.65
CA MET A 408 2.20 -6.72 -0.94
C MET A 408 0.99 -7.01 -1.82
N PRO A 409 -0.11 -7.52 -1.25
CA PRO A 409 -1.39 -7.55 -1.94
C PRO A 409 -1.81 -6.15 -2.38
N SER A 410 -2.54 -6.08 -3.48
CA SER A 410 -2.87 -4.79 -4.08
C SER A 410 -4.03 -4.08 -3.40
N VAL A 411 -4.28 -2.86 -3.84
CA VAL A 411 -5.43 -2.04 -3.46
C VAL A 411 -6.66 -2.39 -4.30
N MET A 412 -7.84 -1.98 -3.84
CA MET A 412 -9.11 -2.16 -4.54
C MET A 412 -9.03 -1.77 -6.03
N TYR A 413 -9.51 -2.66 -6.89
CA TYR A 413 -9.69 -2.39 -8.33
C TYR A 413 -11.11 -1.89 -8.58
N HIS A 414 -11.22 -0.95 -9.53
CA HIS A 414 -12.49 -0.36 -9.98
C HIS A 414 -12.81 -0.79 -11.40
#